data_82fd9ead8fea34b1c5c036e3a5f46c2a
#
_entry.id   82fd9ead8fea34b1c5c036e3a5f46c2a
#
_cell.length_a   1.000
_cell.length_b   1.000
_cell.length_c   1.000
_cell.angle_alpha   90.00
_cell.angle_beta   90.00
_cell.angle_gamma   90.00
#
_symmetry.space_group_name_H-M   'P 1'
#
loop_
_entity.id
_entity.type
_entity.pdbx_description
1 polymer ?
#
loop_
_entity_poly.entity_id
_entity_poly.type
_entity_poly.pdbx_seq_one_letter_code
_entity_poly.pdbx_strand_id
1 'polypeptide(L)'
;MSEKLLVVTGASGHIGRHLTGLLLEGHRRVRVVARREEQLRAFVERGAEAFPGDLQDAGFARLAFDGAHAAFTMIPPVMADRDLRGVQNRISEAIAFGLGEARVAHVVNLSSWGAEVPYGTGPIGGLHDHEERLDRLDAAHIVHLRAASFMENHLHAIGAILHAGIYPGTLRTDLPIPMIATRDIAAEAARLLAGLDFEGKSMQSLLGARDYTMQEAAHILGAAIGKPELQYVQIADEQAHQAMTAQGMPAHMADVMLEMYRAFNSGKIRAEEPRLPDNTTPTTLEEWAPHFADVYRHHQHPPHPGPPAG
;
A
#
# COMPACT_ATOMS: atom_id res chain seq x y z
N MET A 1 25.86 -22.86 -4.53
CA MET A 1 25.08 -21.94 -5.39
C MET A 1 24.95 -20.63 -4.63
N SER A 2 25.29 -19.48 -5.24
CA SER A 2 25.10 -18.18 -4.59
C SER A 2 23.63 -17.99 -4.23
N GLU A 3 23.35 -17.58 -3.01
CA GLU A 3 22.00 -17.34 -2.51
C GLU A 3 21.36 -16.20 -3.34
N LYS A 4 20.14 -16.44 -3.89
CA LYS A 4 19.45 -15.49 -4.76
C LYS A 4 19.15 -14.19 -3.99
N LEU A 5 19.62 -13.05 -4.48
CA LEU A 5 19.32 -11.74 -3.88
C LEU A 5 17.90 -11.32 -4.23
N LEU A 6 17.11 -11.00 -3.21
CA LEU A 6 15.78 -10.42 -3.32
C LEU A 6 15.84 -8.94 -2.95
N VAL A 7 15.25 -8.07 -3.76
CA VAL A 7 15.17 -6.64 -3.48
C VAL A 7 13.76 -6.26 -3.07
N VAL A 8 13.61 -5.56 -1.94
CA VAL A 8 12.32 -5.05 -1.45
C VAL A 8 12.35 -3.53 -1.49
N THR A 9 11.57 -2.93 -2.38
CA THR A 9 11.34 -1.47 -2.38
C THR A 9 10.25 -1.09 -1.39
N GLY A 10 10.30 0.14 -0.87
CA GLY A 10 9.33 0.58 0.14
C GLY A 10 9.41 -0.23 1.45
N ALA A 11 10.58 -0.75 1.80
CA ALA A 11 10.79 -1.65 2.93
C ALA A 11 10.35 -1.07 4.29
N SER A 12 10.34 0.24 4.45
CA SER A 12 9.90 0.93 5.68
C SER A 12 8.37 1.10 5.80
N GLY A 13 7.61 0.83 4.73
CA GLY A 13 6.15 0.92 4.72
C GLY A 13 5.46 -0.27 5.40
N HIS A 14 4.13 -0.21 5.52
CA HIS A 14 3.35 -1.28 6.18
C HIS A 14 3.58 -2.66 5.54
N ILE A 15 3.45 -2.76 4.22
CA ILE A 15 3.67 -4.03 3.49
C ILE A 15 5.16 -4.42 3.51
N GLY A 16 6.04 -3.48 3.11
CA GLY A 16 7.47 -3.77 2.98
C GLY A 16 8.12 -4.24 4.28
N ARG A 17 7.67 -3.73 5.42
CA ARG A 17 8.15 -4.15 6.75
C ARG A 17 7.80 -5.60 7.05
N HIS A 18 6.54 -5.99 6.84
CA HIS A 18 6.11 -7.37 7.04
C HIS A 18 6.78 -8.31 6.05
N LEU A 19 6.82 -7.93 4.76
CA LEU A 19 7.47 -8.69 3.71
C LEU A 19 8.95 -8.97 4.02
N THR A 20 9.70 -7.91 4.36
CA THR A 20 11.12 -8.03 4.71
C THR A 20 11.30 -8.95 5.92
N GLY A 21 10.42 -8.82 6.93
CA GLY A 21 10.42 -9.70 8.10
C GLY A 21 10.31 -11.17 7.73
N LEU A 22 9.30 -11.52 6.93
CA LEU A 22 9.04 -12.90 6.48
C LEU A 22 10.20 -13.47 5.64
N LEU A 23 10.76 -12.66 4.73
CA LEU A 23 11.89 -13.11 3.91
C LEU A 23 13.15 -13.40 4.73
N LEU A 24 13.45 -12.54 5.72
CA LEU A 24 14.59 -12.75 6.63
C LEU A 24 14.38 -13.95 7.56
N GLU A 25 13.18 -14.19 8.07
CA GLU A 25 12.81 -15.40 8.82
C GLU A 25 12.96 -16.66 7.98
N GLY A 26 12.67 -16.57 6.68
CA GLY A 26 12.93 -17.61 5.69
C GLY A 26 14.40 -17.71 5.25
N HIS A 27 15.34 -17.05 5.95
CA HIS A 27 16.79 -17.04 5.66
C HIS A 27 17.12 -16.63 4.22
N ARG A 28 16.33 -15.70 3.64
CA ARG A 28 16.60 -15.19 2.29
C ARG A 28 17.60 -14.03 2.36
N ARG A 29 18.46 -13.92 1.35
CA ARG A 29 19.31 -12.75 1.17
C ARG A 29 18.47 -11.59 0.65
N VAL A 30 18.31 -10.52 1.44
CA VAL A 30 17.41 -9.41 1.14
C VAL A 30 18.17 -8.10 1.12
N ARG A 31 17.99 -7.32 0.04
CA ARG A 31 18.32 -5.89 -0.03
C ARG A 31 17.06 -5.09 0.19
N VAL A 32 17.11 -4.13 1.12
CA VAL A 32 15.99 -3.27 1.49
C VAL A 32 16.22 -1.85 1.02
N VAL A 33 15.23 -1.28 0.31
CA VAL A 33 15.31 0.05 -0.28
C VAL A 33 14.30 0.97 0.39
N ALA A 34 14.78 2.09 0.93
CA ALA A 34 13.96 3.20 1.44
C ALA A 34 14.74 4.51 1.32
N ARG A 35 14.04 5.65 1.43
CA ARG A 35 14.68 6.96 1.25
C ARG A 35 15.70 7.33 2.33
N ARG A 36 15.51 6.85 3.55
CA ARG A 36 16.35 7.21 4.71
C ARG A 36 16.93 5.97 5.36
N GLU A 37 18.22 6.02 5.66
CA GLU A 37 18.98 4.92 6.23
C GLU A 37 18.44 4.48 7.60
N GLU A 38 18.01 5.43 8.43
CA GLU A 38 17.51 5.14 9.79
C GLU A 38 16.28 4.21 9.75
N GLN A 39 15.49 4.27 8.66
CA GLN A 39 14.32 3.43 8.45
C GLN A 39 14.67 1.97 8.17
N LEU A 40 15.93 1.70 7.80
CA LEU A 40 16.42 0.37 7.43
C LEU A 40 17.21 -0.33 8.54
N ARG A 41 17.62 0.40 9.60
CA ARG A 41 18.50 -0.11 10.65
C ARG A 41 18.03 -1.43 11.26
N ALA A 42 16.76 -1.54 11.63
CA ALA A 42 16.19 -2.75 12.24
C ALA A 42 16.26 -3.98 11.31
N PHE A 43 16.29 -3.79 10.00
CA PHE A 43 16.45 -4.88 9.03
C PHE A 43 17.92 -5.26 8.86
N VAL A 44 18.82 -4.29 8.92
CA VAL A 44 20.29 -4.52 8.89
C VAL A 44 20.72 -5.37 10.08
N GLU A 45 20.21 -5.08 11.27
CA GLU A 45 20.45 -5.86 12.49
C GLU A 45 19.98 -7.33 12.35
N ARG A 46 19.05 -7.60 11.45
CA ARG A 46 18.55 -8.94 11.10
C ARG A 46 19.21 -9.55 9.84
N GLY A 47 20.24 -8.89 9.28
CA GLY A 47 21.05 -9.40 8.18
C GLY A 47 20.64 -8.91 6.78
N ALA A 48 19.75 -7.91 6.66
CA ALA A 48 19.45 -7.31 5.36
C ALA A 48 20.57 -6.35 4.89
N GLU A 49 20.73 -6.24 3.57
CA GLU A 49 21.57 -5.22 2.94
C GLU A 49 20.77 -3.92 2.81
N ALA A 50 21.16 -2.84 3.51
CA ALA A 50 20.51 -1.55 3.36
C ALA A 50 20.96 -0.83 2.09
N PHE A 51 19.99 -0.25 1.37
CA PHE A 51 20.27 0.54 0.17
C PHE A 51 19.39 1.81 0.19
N PRO A 52 19.84 2.85 0.95
CA PRO A 52 19.08 4.08 1.10
C PRO A 52 19.21 4.98 -0.14
N GLY A 53 18.08 5.53 -0.62
CA GLY A 53 18.03 6.48 -1.73
C GLY A 53 16.67 6.64 -2.36
N ASP A 54 16.60 7.42 -3.43
CA ASP A 54 15.36 7.80 -4.09
C ASP A 54 15.17 7.04 -5.41
N LEU A 55 14.09 6.28 -5.49
CA LEU A 55 13.70 5.54 -6.71
C LEU A 55 13.22 6.45 -7.85
N GLN A 56 13.13 7.77 -7.67
CA GLN A 56 12.96 8.70 -8.80
C GLN A 56 14.25 8.89 -9.61
N ASP A 57 15.41 8.58 -9.02
CA ASP A 57 16.69 8.61 -9.72
C ASP A 57 16.93 7.27 -10.44
N ALA A 58 16.96 7.32 -11.76
CA ALA A 58 17.18 6.13 -12.60
C ALA A 58 18.57 5.48 -12.37
N GLY A 59 19.59 6.29 -12.07
CA GLY A 59 20.93 5.80 -11.73
C GLY A 59 20.92 5.03 -10.41
N PHE A 60 20.24 5.57 -9.40
CA PHE A 60 20.02 4.91 -8.13
C PHE A 60 19.19 3.61 -8.31
N ALA A 61 18.08 3.67 -9.06
CA ALA A 61 17.24 2.50 -9.29
C ALA A 61 18.04 1.35 -9.95
N ARG A 62 18.87 1.66 -10.95
CA ARG A 62 19.78 0.67 -11.57
C ARG A 62 20.69 0.00 -10.54
N LEU A 63 21.31 0.78 -9.65
CA LEU A 63 22.17 0.24 -8.62
C LEU A 63 21.39 -0.55 -7.55
N ALA A 64 20.19 -0.11 -7.20
CA ALA A 64 19.34 -0.79 -6.21
C ALA A 64 18.96 -2.21 -6.65
N PHE A 65 18.74 -2.43 -7.95
CA PHE A 65 18.41 -3.75 -8.51
C PHE A 65 19.62 -4.54 -8.99
N ASP A 66 20.83 -3.98 -9.00
CA ASP A 66 22.01 -4.67 -9.48
C ASP A 66 22.26 -5.99 -8.73
N GLY A 67 22.44 -7.08 -9.49
CA GLY A 67 22.58 -8.44 -8.97
C GLY A 67 21.31 -9.06 -8.37
N ALA A 68 20.17 -8.39 -8.43
CA ALA A 68 18.91 -8.94 -7.96
C ALA A 68 18.43 -10.09 -8.86
N HIS A 69 17.98 -11.18 -8.24
CA HIS A 69 17.29 -12.27 -8.93
C HIS A 69 15.78 -12.04 -9.00
N ALA A 70 15.20 -11.49 -7.93
CA ALA A 70 13.81 -11.09 -7.90
C ALA A 70 13.61 -9.79 -7.09
N ALA A 71 12.51 -9.09 -7.34
CA ALA A 71 12.19 -7.84 -6.67
C ALA A 71 10.71 -7.72 -6.31
N PHE A 72 10.44 -7.11 -5.16
CA PHE A 72 9.15 -6.51 -4.85
C PHE A 72 9.21 -5.03 -5.18
N THR A 73 8.27 -4.58 -6.01
CA THR A 73 8.18 -3.19 -6.42
C THR A 73 6.83 -2.57 -6.07
N MET A 74 6.82 -1.26 -5.89
CA MET A 74 5.63 -0.47 -5.70
C MET A 74 5.91 0.99 -6.04
N ILE A 75 4.89 1.72 -6.45
CA ILE A 75 4.95 3.18 -6.49
C ILE A 75 4.73 3.70 -5.06
N PRO A 76 5.73 4.32 -4.43
CA PRO A 76 5.56 4.83 -3.07
C PRO A 76 4.54 5.97 -3.03
N PRO A 77 3.82 6.15 -1.90
CA PRO A 77 2.99 7.32 -1.72
C PRO A 77 3.85 8.58 -1.80
N VAL A 78 3.44 9.51 -2.63
CA VAL A 78 4.08 10.81 -2.79
C VAL A 78 3.06 11.93 -2.56
N MET A 79 3.51 13.01 -1.93
CA MET A 79 2.73 14.23 -1.84
C MET A 79 3.15 15.12 -3.01
N ALA A 80 2.21 15.43 -3.89
CA ALA A 80 2.43 16.27 -5.06
C ALA A 80 1.51 17.49 -5.03
N ASP A 81 2.07 18.67 -5.20
CA ASP A 81 1.30 19.90 -5.29
C ASP A 81 0.52 19.97 -6.60
N ARG A 82 1.05 19.33 -7.64
CA ARG A 82 0.50 19.26 -8.99
C ARG A 82 0.92 17.95 -9.63
N ASP A 83 0.10 17.46 -10.58
CA ASP A 83 0.43 16.36 -11.49
C ASP A 83 0.97 15.11 -10.76
N LEU A 84 0.17 14.54 -9.85
CA LEU A 84 0.52 13.29 -9.14
C LEU A 84 0.87 12.17 -10.13
N ARG A 85 0.08 12.00 -11.19
CA ARG A 85 0.29 10.94 -12.18
C ARG A 85 1.65 11.08 -12.88
N GLY A 86 2.06 12.30 -13.22
CA GLY A 86 3.39 12.55 -13.80
C GLY A 86 4.52 12.21 -12.81
N VAL A 87 4.35 12.49 -11.51
CA VAL A 87 5.32 12.08 -10.49
C VAL A 87 5.40 10.55 -10.40
N GLN A 88 4.25 9.87 -10.34
CA GLN A 88 4.18 8.41 -10.31
C GLN A 88 4.84 7.80 -11.56
N ASN A 89 4.62 8.39 -12.74
CA ASN A 89 5.23 7.93 -13.99
C ASN A 89 6.75 8.07 -13.99
N ARG A 90 7.31 9.16 -13.48
CA ARG A 90 8.79 9.28 -13.34
C ARG A 90 9.38 8.20 -12.45
N ILE A 91 8.74 7.90 -11.31
CA ILE A 91 9.16 6.80 -10.42
C ILE A 91 9.07 5.47 -11.16
N SER A 92 7.96 5.24 -11.85
CA SER A 92 7.70 4.04 -12.63
C SER A 92 8.75 3.82 -13.72
N GLU A 93 9.13 4.88 -14.45
CA GLU A 93 10.17 4.87 -15.48
C GLU A 93 11.54 4.47 -14.91
N ALA A 94 11.90 5.06 -13.76
CA ALA A 94 13.17 4.74 -13.11
C ALA A 94 13.20 3.29 -12.59
N ILE A 95 12.10 2.80 -11.99
CA ILE A 95 11.99 1.40 -11.54
C ILE A 95 12.10 0.44 -12.74
N ALA A 96 11.32 0.66 -13.80
CA ALA A 96 11.34 -0.21 -14.97
C ALA A 96 12.72 -0.21 -15.66
N PHE A 97 13.35 0.96 -15.76
CA PHE A 97 14.72 1.07 -16.28
C PHE A 97 15.70 0.25 -15.42
N GLY A 98 15.67 0.42 -14.11
CA GLY A 98 16.56 -0.31 -13.20
C GLY A 98 16.37 -1.82 -13.25
N LEU A 99 15.13 -2.30 -13.29
CA LEU A 99 14.81 -3.73 -13.43
C LEU A 99 15.31 -4.29 -14.75
N GLY A 100 15.13 -3.56 -15.85
CA GLY A 100 15.57 -3.97 -17.19
C GLY A 100 17.09 -4.04 -17.30
N GLU A 101 17.81 -3.01 -16.85
CA GLU A 101 19.28 -2.98 -16.86
C GLU A 101 19.89 -4.08 -15.98
N ALA A 102 19.30 -4.33 -14.81
CA ALA A 102 19.73 -5.39 -13.91
C ALA A 102 19.26 -6.80 -14.37
N ARG A 103 18.43 -6.89 -15.40
CA ARG A 103 17.83 -8.14 -15.92
C ARG A 103 17.18 -8.97 -14.81
N VAL A 104 16.39 -8.32 -13.96
CA VAL A 104 15.69 -8.99 -12.87
C VAL A 104 14.69 -9.99 -13.44
N ALA A 105 14.87 -11.28 -13.08
CA ALA A 105 14.09 -12.35 -13.70
C ALA A 105 12.63 -12.42 -13.20
N HIS A 106 12.37 -12.09 -11.92
CA HIS A 106 11.03 -12.16 -11.32
C HIS A 106 10.68 -10.87 -10.59
N VAL A 107 9.49 -10.35 -10.83
CA VAL A 107 8.99 -9.12 -10.21
C VAL A 107 7.60 -9.36 -9.63
N VAL A 108 7.46 -9.11 -8.34
CA VAL A 108 6.17 -9.01 -7.67
C VAL A 108 5.87 -7.52 -7.50
N ASN A 109 4.90 -7.01 -8.25
CA ASN A 109 4.54 -5.60 -8.24
C ASN A 109 3.27 -5.37 -7.44
N LEU A 110 3.32 -4.53 -6.42
CA LEU A 110 2.12 -4.06 -5.74
C LEU A 110 1.38 -3.06 -6.62
N SER A 111 0.19 -3.43 -6.99
CA SER A 111 -0.77 -2.61 -7.71
C SER A 111 -2.05 -2.43 -6.88
N SER A 112 -3.11 -2.01 -7.48
CA SER A 112 -4.38 -1.72 -6.82
C SER A 112 -5.56 -2.30 -7.57
N TRP A 113 -6.56 -2.71 -6.84
CA TRP A 113 -7.90 -2.87 -7.35
C TRP A 113 -8.34 -1.58 -8.08
N GLY A 114 -8.83 -1.70 -9.31
CA GLY A 114 -9.14 -0.58 -10.19
C GLY A 114 -8.01 -0.15 -11.12
N ALA A 115 -6.83 -0.81 -11.09
CA ALA A 115 -5.73 -0.50 -12.00
C ALA A 115 -6.00 -0.92 -13.46
N GLU A 116 -7.01 -1.72 -13.73
CA GLU A 116 -7.51 -2.01 -15.07
C GLU A 116 -8.14 -0.77 -15.75
N VAL A 117 -8.54 0.23 -14.98
CA VAL A 117 -9.20 1.45 -15.48
C VAL A 117 -8.18 2.57 -15.69
N PRO A 118 -7.91 3.00 -16.94
CA PRO A 118 -6.79 3.91 -17.23
C PRO A 118 -6.99 5.36 -16.76
N TYR A 119 -8.23 5.82 -16.55
CA TYR A 119 -8.53 7.22 -16.23
C TYR A 119 -9.70 7.36 -15.24
N GLY A 120 -9.69 8.46 -14.49
CA GLY A 120 -10.77 8.81 -13.57
C GLY A 120 -10.83 7.92 -12.34
N THR A 121 -9.69 7.43 -11.89
CA THR A 121 -9.50 6.58 -10.72
C THR A 121 -8.54 7.20 -9.70
N GLY A 122 -8.26 8.49 -9.86
CA GLY A 122 -7.36 9.23 -8.98
C GLY A 122 -5.94 8.66 -8.96
N PRO A 123 -5.38 8.35 -7.77
CA PRO A 123 -4.00 7.87 -7.67
C PRO A 123 -3.76 6.52 -8.36
N ILE A 124 -4.81 5.74 -8.60
CA ILE A 124 -4.73 4.40 -9.20
C ILE A 124 -4.32 4.48 -10.67
N GLY A 125 -4.65 5.59 -11.37
CA GLY A 125 -4.24 5.78 -12.77
C GLY A 125 -2.72 5.69 -13.00
N GLY A 126 -1.90 6.12 -12.04
CA GLY A 126 -0.45 5.96 -12.15
C GLY A 126 0.02 4.52 -11.90
N LEU A 127 -0.76 3.71 -11.18
CA LEU A 127 -0.50 2.28 -11.01
C LEU A 127 -0.84 1.49 -12.27
N HIS A 128 -1.93 1.87 -12.97
CA HIS A 128 -2.22 1.38 -14.32
C HIS A 128 -1.04 1.59 -15.26
N ASP A 129 -0.51 2.83 -15.34
CA ASP A 129 0.64 3.15 -16.17
C ASP A 129 1.89 2.33 -15.78
N HIS A 130 2.03 2.04 -14.49
CA HIS A 130 3.13 1.22 -13.97
C HIS A 130 3.02 -0.24 -14.40
N GLU A 131 1.84 -0.85 -14.30
CA GLU A 131 1.60 -2.21 -14.81
C GLU A 131 1.95 -2.29 -16.30
N GLU A 132 1.38 -1.40 -17.14
CA GLU A 132 1.68 -1.39 -18.58
C GLU A 132 3.17 -1.21 -18.91
N ARG A 133 3.89 -0.43 -18.10
CA ARG A 133 5.33 -0.21 -18.31
C ARG A 133 6.14 -1.42 -17.93
N LEU A 134 5.80 -2.08 -16.82
CA LEU A 134 6.48 -3.29 -16.40
C LEU A 134 6.24 -4.45 -17.38
N ASP A 135 5.04 -4.56 -17.94
CA ASP A 135 4.71 -5.61 -18.92
C ASP A 135 5.55 -5.55 -20.20
N ARG A 136 6.14 -4.41 -20.51
CA ARG A 136 7.09 -4.23 -21.64
C ARG A 136 8.50 -4.76 -21.36
N LEU A 137 8.78 -5.26 -20.15
CA LEU A 137 10.06 -5.90 -19.83
C LEU A 137 10.06 -7.35 -20.29
N ASP A 138 10.53 -7.61 -21.51
CA ASP A 138 10.43 -8.91 -22.20
C ASP A 138 11.00 -10.08 -21.40
N ALA A 139 12.10 -9.88 -20.69
CA ALA A 139 12.84 -10.94 -20.00
C ALA A 139 12.37 -11.22 -18.57
N ALA A 140 11.43 -10.46 -18.03
CA ALA A 140 10.96 -10.59 -16.65
C ALA A 140 9.62 -11.34 -16.57
N HIS A 141 9.50 -12.24 -15.59
CA HIS A 141 8.22 -12.79 -15.15
C HIS A 141 7.63 -11.84 -14.10
N ILE A 142 6.39 -11.41 -14.27
CA ILE A 142 5.78 -10.36 -13.44
C ILE A 142 4.41 -10.81 -12.95
N VAL A 143 4.18 -10.62 -11.64
CA VAL A 143 2.85 -10.70 -11.03
C VAL A 143 2.47 -9.32 -10.50
N HIS A 144 1.37 -8.75 -10.98
CA HIS A 144 0.75 -7.57 -10.42
C HIS A 144 -0.23 -7.97 -9.32
N LEU A 145 0.07 -7.63 -8.07
CA LEU A 145 -0.85 -7.84 -6.95
C LEU A 145 -1.82 -6.66 -6.88
N ARG A 146 -3.01 -6.81 -7.43
CA ARG A 146 -4.09 -5.82 -7.33
C ARG A 146 -4.79 -5.95 -5.99
N ALA A 147 -4.26 -5.26 -4.99
CA ALA A 147 -4.80 -5.30 -3.65
C ALA A 147 -6.03 -4.42 -3.49
N ALA A 148 -7.01 -4.92 -2.74
CA ALA A 148 -8.20 -4.20 -2.33
C ALA A 148 -7.88 -3.06 -1.33
N SER A 149 -8.90 -2.37 -0.82
CA SER A 149 -8.74 -1.28 0.14
C SER A 149 -8.02 -1.76 1.41
N PHE A 150 -6.94 -1.09 1.78
CA PHE A 150 -6.16 -1.47 2.96
C PHE A 150 -6.94 -1.17 4.25
N MET A 151 -6.98 -2.12 5.18
CA MET A 151 -7.55 -1.88 6.51
C MET A 151 -6.81 -0.75 7.24
N GLU A 152 -5.52 -0.57 6.99
CA GLU A 152 -4.70 0.51 7.52
C GLU A 152 -5.20 1.91 7.11
N ASN A 153 -5.99 2.04 6.05
CA ASN A 153 -6.61 3.31 5.64
C ASN A 153 -7.56 3.86 6.72
N HIS A 154 -8.17 2.99 7.53
CA HIS A 154 -9.04 3.42 8.63
C HIS A 154 -8.30 4.23 9.71
N LEU A 155 -6.97 4.10 9.82
CA LEU A 155 -6.17 4.88 10.77
C LEU A 155 -6.28 6.39 10.54
N HIS A 156 -6.54 6.82 9.31
CA HIS A 156 -6.76 8.24 8.99
C HIS A 156 -8.00 8.85 9.65
N ALA A 157 -8.97 8.03 10.05
CA ALA A 157 -10.18 8.50 10.72
C ALA A 157 -10.00 8.78 12.23
N ILE A 158 -8.89 8.32 12.83
CA ILE A 158 -8.66 8.39 14.29
C ILE A 158 -8.81 9.82 14.81
N GLY A 159 -8.24 10.81 14.11
CA GLY A 159 -8.35 12.21 14.51
C GLY A 159 -9.80 12.69 14.58
N ALA A 160 -10.61 12.41 13.56
CA ALA A 160 -12.01 12.78 13.53
C ALA A 160 -12.83 12.04 14.61
N ILE A 161 -12.56 10.76 14.85
CA ILE A 161 -13.21 9.97 15.89
C ILE A 161 -12.90 10.52 17.29
N LEU A 162 -11.66 10.97 17.52
CA LEU A 162 -11.24 11.57 18.79
C LEU A 162 -11.91 12.93 19.03
N HIS A 163 -11.96 13.81 18.01
CA HIS A 163 -12.39 15.18 18.15
C HIS A 163 -13.90 15.37 17.96
N ALA A 164 -14.50 14.64 17.01
CA ALA A 164 -15.90 14.80 16.65
C ALA A 164 -16.80 13.60 17.02
N GLY A 165 -16.22 12.48 17.44
CA GLY A 165 -16.98 11.28 17.81
C GLY A 165 -17.65 10.56 16.64
N ILE A 166 -17.27 10.88 15.39
CA ILE A 166 -17.81 10.28 14.18
C ILE A 166 -16.69 9.75 13.28
N TYR A 167 -17.06 8.86 12.35
CA TYR A 167 -16.17 8.41 11.27
C TYR A 167 -16.64 9.05 9.96
N PRO A 168 -16.09 10.21 9.53
CA PRO A 168 -16.51 10.87 8.30
C PRO A 168 -15.81 10.28 7.08
N GLY A 169 -16.50 10.27 5.93
CA GLY A 169 -15.91 9.91 4.65
C GLY A 169 -16.86 10.16 3.48
N THR A 170 -16.38 10.02 2.24
CA THR A 170 -17.18 10.30 1.04
C THR A 170 -17.72 9.06 0.34
N LEU A 171 -17.29 7.86 0.77
CA LEU A 171 -17.85 6.61 0.25
C LEU A 171 -19.31 6.45 0.70
N ARG A 172 -20.11 5.85 -0.16
CA ARG A 172 -21.49 5.51 0.20
C ARG A 172 -21.54 4.55 1.38
N THR A 173 -22.46 4.77 2.28
CA THR A 173 -22.62 3.97 3.50
C THR A 173 -22.94 2.50 3.24
N ASP A 174 -23.64 2.23 2.13
CA ASP A 174 -24.17 0.93 1.70
C ASP A 174 -23.27 0.20 0.67
N LEU A 175 -22.17 0.81 0.24
CA LEU A 175 -21.29 0.24 -0.76
C LEU A 175 -20.39 -0.85 -0.13
N PRO A 176 -20.54 -2.13 -0.53
CA PRO A 176 -19.61 -3.16 -0.09
C PRO A 176 -18.26 -2.98 -0.79
N ILE A 177 -17.19 -2.96 0.00
CA ILE A 177 -15.82 -2.79 -0.47
C ILE A 177 -14.98 -3.92 0.10
N PRO A 178 -14.22 -4.64 -0.74
CA PRO A 178 -13.24 -5.60 -0.27
C PRO A 178 -12.14 -4.87 0.50
N MET A 179 -11.82 -5.38 1.69
CA MET A 179 -10.80 -4.79 2.57
C MET A 179 -9.75 -5.84 2.95
N ILE A 180 -8.48 -5.47 2.88
CA ILE A 180 -7.35 -6.36 3.10
C ILE A 180 -6.37 -5.78 4.11
N ALA A 181 -5.84 -6.61 5.01
CA ALA A 181 -4.73 -6.23 5.88
C ALA A 181 -3.41 -6.22 5.11
N THR A 182 -2.57 -5.21 5.32
CA THR A 182 -1.26 -5.12 4.64
C THR A 182 -0.33 -6.29 4.95
N ARG A 183 -0.48 -6.94 6.09
CA ARG A 183 0.24 -8.17 6.44
C ARG A 183 -0.09 -9.35 5.52
N ASP A 184 -1.33 -9.45 5.04
CA ASP A 184 -1.76 -10.52 4.13
C ASP A 184 -1.18 -10.30 2.73
N ILE A 185 -1.12 -9.04 2.27
CA ILE A 185 -0.43 -8.68 1.02
C ILE A 185 1.05 -9.08 1.11
N ALA A 186 1.69 -8.76 2.24
CA ALA A 186 3.08 -9.11 2.48
C ALA A 186 3.32 -10.62 2.51
N ALA A 187 2.40 -11.39 3.09
CA ALA A 187 2.48 -12.85 3.12
C ALA A 187 2.43 -13.46 1.70
N GLU A 188 1.51 -12.97 0.85
CA GLU A 188 1.41 -13.44 -0.52
C GLU A 188 2.64 -13.01 -1.35
N ALA A 189 3.12 -11.77 -1.21
CA ALA A 189 4.34 -11.32 -1.85
C ALA A 189 5.56 -12.15 -1.41
N ALA A 190 5.64 -12.52 -0.13
CA ALA A 190 6.71 -13.37 0.39
C ALA A 190 6.64 -14.79 -0.20
N ARG A 191 5.45 -15.38 -0.31
CA ARG A 191 5.22 -16.68 -0.93
C ARG A 191 5.72 -16.69 -2.37
N LEU A 192 5.32 -15.69 -3.17
CA LEU A 192 5.72 -15.55 -4.57
C LEU A 192 7.22 -15.36 -4.72
N LEU A 193 7.85 -14.49 -3.92
CA LEU A 193 9.28 -14.23 -3.96
C LEU A 193 10.12 -15.42 -3.45
N ALA A 194 9.58 -16.21 -2.54
CA ALA A 194 10.26 -17.40 -2.04
C ALA A 194 10.16 -18.59 -3.01
N GLY A 195 9.01 -18.74 -3.68
CA GLY A 195 8.72 -19.82 -4.63
C GLY A 195 9.29 -19.55 -6.01
N LEU A 196 9.13 -18.33 -6.53
CA LEU A 196 9.47 -17.95 -7.91
C LEU A 196 8.83 -18.90 -8.95
N ASP A 197 7.60 -19.31 -8.67
CA ASP A 197 6.85 -20.33 -9.40
C ASP A 197 5.84 -19.73 -10.40
N PHE A 198 6.03 -18.47 -10.78
CA PHE A 198 5.22 -17.76 -11.77
C PHE A 198 6.01 -17.44 -13.03
N GLU A 199 5.35 -17.52 -14.18
CA GLU A 199 5.92 -17.28 -15.50
C GLU A 199 5.08 -16.27 -16.30
N GLY A 200 5.73 -15.56 -17.23
CA GLY A 200 5.08 -14.56 -18.08
C GLY A 200 4.63 -13.32 -17.29
N LYS A 201 3.53 -12.73 -17.74
CA LYS A 201 2.89 -11.56 -17.13
C LYS A 201 1.52 -11.97 -16.62
N SER A 202 1.25 -11.71 -15.36
CA SER A 202 -0.02 -12.08 -14.74
C SER A 202 -0.49 -11.03 -13.74
N MET A 203 -1.76 -11.07 -13.43
CA MET A 203 -2.40 -10.28 -12.41
C MET A 203 -3.06 -11.20 -11.39
N GLN A 204 -2.98 -10.86 -10.12
CA GLN A 204 -3.66 -11.54 -9.03
C GLN A 204 -4.41 -10.51 -8.18
N SER A 205 -5.74 -10.66 -8.09
CA SER A 205 -6.54 -9.87 -7.15
C SER A 205 -6.33 -10.37 -5.72
N LEU A 206 -6.23 -9.45 -4.77
CA LEU A 206 -6.19 -9.76 -3.33
C LEU A 206 -7.32 -9.01 -2.64
N LEU A 207 -8.42 -9.72 -2.31
CA LEU A 207 -9.69 -9.11 -1.92
C LEU A 207 -9.93 -9.04 -0.39
N GLY A 208 -9.01 -9.58 0.44
CA GLY A 208 -9.25 -9.70 1.88
C GLY A 208 -10.26 -10.82 2.20
N ALA A 209 -10.64 -10.95 3.46
CA ALA A 209 -11.51 -12.04 3.93
C ALA A 209 -12.95 -11.91 3.41
N ARG A 210 -13.50 -10.70 3.41
CA ARG A 210 -14.83 -10.37 2.89
C ARG A 210 -14.94 -8.89 2.53
N ASP A 211 -16.08 -8.54 1.93
CA ASP A 211 -16.44 -7.15 1.71
C ASP A 211 -17.10 -6.57 2.96
N TYR A 212 -16.89 -5.29 3.19
CA TYR A 212 -17.47 -4.52 4.29
C TYR A 212 -18.06 -3.23 3.75
N THR A 213 -19.19 -2.81 4.29
CA THR A 213 -19.65 -1.44 4.15
C THR A 213 -18.89 -0.54 5.13
N MET A 214 -18.81 0.75 4.84
CA MET A 214 -18.18 1.70 5.76
C MET A 214 -18.92 1.80 7.09
N GLN A 215 -20.24 1.55 7.10
CA GLN A 215 -21.04 1.50 8.33
C GLN A 215 -20.67 0.29 9.19
N GLU A 216 -20.52 -0.92 8.59
CA GLU A 216 -20.03 -2.12 9.30
C GLU A 216 -18.64 -1.89 9.87
N ALA A 217 -17.73 -1.30 9.05
CA ALA A 217 -16.38 -0.98 9.49
C ALA A 217 -16.38 -0.02 10.71
N ALA A 218 -17.21 1.02 10.69
CA ALA A 218 -17.35 1.93 11.82
C ALA A 218 -17.80 1.21 13.09
N HIS A 219 -18.78 0.31 13.01
CA HIS A 219 -19.26 -0.46 14.17
C HIS A 219 -18.19 -1.40 14.72
N ILE A 220 -17.48 -2.14 13.84
CA ILE A 220 -16.40 -3.06 14.25
C ILE A 220 -15.27 -2.30 14.95
N LEU A 221 -14.79 -1.23 14.32
CA LEU A 221 -13.71 -0.40 14.86
C LEU A 221 -14.15 0.36 16.12
N GLY A 222 -15.40 0.84 16.13
CA GLY A 222 -16.01 1.48 17.28
C GLY A 222 -16.07 0.55 18.49
N ALA A 223 -16.52 -0.69 18.30
CA ALA A 223 -16.54 -1.69 19.38
C ALA A 223 -15.13 -1.93 19.94
N ALA A 224 -14.11 -2.01 19.10
CA ALA A 224 -12.73 -2.24 19.53
C ALA A 224 -12.14 -1.10 20.38
N ILE A 225 -12.62 0.13 20.19
CA ILE A 225 -12.19 1.31 20.98
C ILE A 225 -13.17 1.71 22.11
N GLY A 226 -14.15 0.85 22.43
CA GLY A 226 -15.14 1.11 23.46
C GLY A 226 -16.22 2.13 23.08
N LYS A 227 -16.44 2.36 21.78
CA LYS A 227 -17.46 3.25 21.20
C LYS A 227 -18.39 2.48 20.25
N PRO A 228 -19.16 1.49 20.70
CA PRO A 228 -19.98 0.65 19.83
C PRO A 228 -21.01 1.41 18.99
N GLU A 229 -21.41 2.63 19.43
CA GLU A 229 -22.32 3.50 18.66
C GLU A 229 -21.62 4.33 17.59
N LEU A 230 -20.31 4.14 17.33
CA LEU A 230 -19.61 4.92 16.32
C LEU A 230 -20.31 4.79 14.96
N GLN A 231 -20.69 5.94 14.40
CA GLN A 231 -21.36 6.01 13.11
C GLN A 231 -20.40 6.43 12.01
N TYR A 232 -20.49 5.77 10.86
CA TYR A 232 -19.94 6.33 9.64
C TYR A 232 -20.88 7.44 9.14
N VAL A 233 -20.34 8.60 8.87
CA VAL A 233 -21.10 9.76 8.36
C VAL A 233 -20.60 10.09 6.97
N GLN A 234 -21.43 9.82 5.97
CA GLN A 234 -21.14 10.24 4.62
C GLN A 234 -21.21 11.77 4.53
N ILE A 235 -20.12 12.39 4.11
CA ILE A 235 -20.00 13.85 3.92
C ILE A 235 -19.89 14.21 2.45
N ALA A 236 -20.24 15.44 2.09
CA ALA A 236 -20.07 15.95 0.73
C ALA A 236 -18.59 16.10 0.37
N ASP A 237 -18.28 16.01 -0.93
CA ASP A 237 -16.91 16.12 -1.43
C ASP A 237 -16.25 17.45 -1.03
N GLU A 238 -16.99 18.55 -1.03
CA GLU A 238 -16.50 19.88 -0.62
C GLU A 238 -16.06 19.89 0.84
N GLN A 239 -16.82 19.21 1.72
CA GLN A 239 -16.48 19.11 3.14
C GLN A 239 -15.23 18.23 3.33
N ALA A 240 -15.13 17.13 2.60
CA ALA A 240 -13.96 16.25 2.62
C ALA A 240 -12.72 16.96 2.09
N HIS A 241 -12.83 17.72 0.99
CA HIS A 241 -11.75 18.52 0.44
C HIS A 241 -11.24 19.55 1.46
N GLN A 242 -12.15 20.27 2.11
CA GLN A 242 -11.80 21.25 3.16
C GLN A 242 -11.11 20.56 4.34
N ALA A 243 -11.61 19.40 4.77
CA ALA A 243 -11.01 18.66 5.89
C ALA A 243 -9.58 18.16 5.55
N MET A 244 -9.38 17.61 4.36
CA MET A 244 -8.07 17.13 3.88
C MET A 244 -7.07 18.31 3.79
N THR A 245 -7.47 19.42 3.20
CA THR A 245 -6.60 20.61 3.07
C THR A 245 -6.29 21.27 4.39
N ALA A 246 -7.25 21.31 5.31
CA ALA A 246 -7.03 21.79 6.68
C ALA A 246 -6.02 20.92 7.46
N GLN A 247 -5.89 19.63 7.11
CA GLN A 247 -4.89 18.71 7.66
C GLN A 247 -3.53 18.80 6.93
N GLY A 248 -3.36 19.75 6.00
CA GLY A 248 -2.11 20.00 5.29
C GLY A 248 -1.94 19.21 3.97
N MET A 249 -2.98 18.53 3.50
CA MET A 249 -2.94 17.89 2.17
C MET A 249 -2.99 18.98 1.09
N PRO A 250 -2.11 18.95 0.07
CA PRO A 250 -2.23 19.84 -1.09
C PRO A 250 -3.60 19.71 -1.76
N ALA A 251 -4.19 20.84 -2.20
CA ALA A 251 -5.53 20.84 -2.80
C ALA A 251 -5.64 19.87 -4.00
N HIS A 252 -4.62 19.84 -4.86
CA HIS A 252 -4.57 18.88 -5.96
C HIS A 252 -4.64 17.42 -5.48
N MET A 253 -3.98 17.08 -4.39
CA MET A 253 -4.05 15.72 -3.83
C MET A 253 -5.44 15.40 -3.30
N ALA A 254 -6.10 16.37 -2.64
CA ALA A 254 -7.48 16.20 -2.19
C ALA A 254 -8.42 15.95 -3.39
N ASP A 255 -8.27 16.70 -4.48
CA ASP A 255 -9.05 16.51 -5.72
C ASP A 255 -8.85 15.10 -6.30
N VAL A 256 -7.61 14.64 -6.38
CA VAL A 256 -7.26 13.30 -6.90
C VAL A 256 -7.79 12.18 -6.00
N MET A 257 -7.76 12.35 -4.67
CA MET A 257 -8.35 11.40 -3.74
C MET A 257 -9.89 11.35 -3.89
N LEU A 258 -10.54 12.48 -4.04
CA LEU A 258 -11.98 12.55 -4.26
C LEU A 258 -12.39 11.93 -5.61
N GLU A 259 -11.56 12.08 -6.65
CA GLU A 259 -11.78 11.38 -7.93
C GLU A 259 -11.83 9.86 -7.73
N MET A 260 -10.92 9.30 -6.95
CA MET A 260 -10.92 7.87 -6.61
C MET A 260 -12.19 7.46 -5.86
N TYR A 261 -12.60 8.22 -4.84
CA TYR A 261 -13.82 7.90 -4.09
C TYR A 261 -15.08 7.98 -4.96
N ARG A 262 -15.16 8.94 -5.90
CA ARG A 262 -16.25 9.00 -6.89
C ARG A 262 -16.25 7.78 -7.82
N ALA A 263 -15.06 7.29 -8.20
CA ALA A 263 -14.95 6.09 -9.02
C ALA A 263 -15.47 4.83 -8.30
N PHE A 264 -15.22 4.70 -7.00
CA PHE A 264 -15.84 3.66 -6.18
C PHE A 264 -17.36 3.84 -6.09
N ASN A 265 -17.83 5.03 -5.73
CA ASN A 265 -19.26 5.32 -5.54
C ASN A 265 -20.09 5.12 -6.81
N SER A 266 -19.52 5.35 -7.98
CA SER A 266 -20.18 5.16 -9.28
C SER A 266 -20.11 3.72 -9.81
N GLY A 267 -19.34 2.84 -9.15
CA GLY A 267 -19.08 1.49 -9.64
C GLY A 267 -18.11 1.42 -10.83
N LYS A 268 -17.39 2.52 -11.13
CA LYS A 268 -16.32 2.54 -12.13
C LYS A 268 -15.17 1.62 -11.72
N ILE A 269 -14.81 1.65 -10.44
CA ILE A 269 -13.96 0.64 -9.81
C ILE A 269 -14.89 -0.40 -9.17
N ARG A 270 -14.79 -1.63 -9.60
CA ARG A 270 -15.57 -2.76 -9.11
C ARG A 270 -14.77 -4.05 -9.23
N ALA A 271 -15.15 -5.10 -8.54
CA ALA A 271 -14.53 -6.40 -8.69
C ALA A 271 -14.72 -6.92 -10.13
N GLU A 272 -13.63 -7.24 -10.81
CA GLU A 272 -13.66 -7.90 -12.13
C GLU A 272 -13.89 -9.39 -12.00
N GLU A 273 -13.46 -9.97 -10.86
CA GLU A 273 -13.53 -11.38 -10.58
C GLU A 273 -14.38 -11.65 -9.34
N PRO A 274 -15.10 -12.77 -9.29
CA PRO A 274 -15.75 -13.20 -8.07
C PRO A 274 -14.70 -13.52 -6.99
N ARG A 275 -15.10 -13.45 -5.73
CA ARG A 275 -14.28 -13.89 -4.62
C ARG A 275 -14.11 -15.40 -4.68
N LEU A 276 -12.87 -15.87 -4.75
CA LEU A 276 -12.45 -17.26 -4.83
C LEU A 276 -11.40 -17.53 -3.72
N PRO A 277 -11.11 -18.81 -3.39
CA PRO A 277 -10.11 -19.13 -2.37
C PRO A 277 -8.70 -18.58 -2.64
N ASP A 278 -8.30 -18.44 -3.88
CA ASP A 278 -6.98 -17.99 -4.32
C ASP A 278 -6.82 -16.45 -4.33
N ASN A 279 -7.93 -15.70 -4.32
CA ASN A 279 -7.91 -14.23 -4.20
C ASN A 279 -8.42 -13.72 -2.83
N THR A 280 -8.75 -14.64 -1.91
CA THR A 280 -9.24 -14.34 -0.56
C THR A 280 -8.11 -14.52 0.45
N THR A 281 -7.88 -13.52 1.31
CA THR A 281 -6.88 -13.59 2.37
C THR A 281 -7.53 -13.72 3.75
N PRO A 282 -6.84 -14.27 4.77
CA PRO A 282 -7.52 -14.75 5.96
C PRO A 282 -7.95 -13.67 6.95
N THR A 283 -7.25 -12.52 6.98
CA THR A 283 -7.50 -11.53 8.04
C THR A 283 -8.83 -10.81 7.86
N THR A 284 -9.72 -10.96 8.84
CA THR A 284 -10.97 -10.18 8.94
C THR A 284 -10.71 -8.80 9.54
N LEU A 285 -11.66 -7.86 9.34
CA LEU A 285 -11.56 -6.55 9.97
C LEU A 285 -11.69 -6.65 11.49
N GLU A 286 -12.46 -7.61 11.99
CA GLU A 286 -12.61 -7.93 13.41
C GLU A 286 -11.27 -8.37 14.03
N GLU A 287 -10.50 -9.20 13.34
CA GLU A 287 -9.17 -9.64 13.77
C GLU A 287 -8.10 -8.55 13.64
N TRP A 288 -8.31 -7.58 12.74
CA TRP A 288 -7.43 -6.43 12.57
C TRP A 288 -7.76 -5.27 13.54
N ALA A 289 -9.01 -5.14 13.98
CA ALA A 289 -9.50 -4.05 14.82
C ALA A 289 -8.72 -3.82 16.12
N PRO A 290 -8.13 -4.83 16.80
CA PRO A 290 -7.22 -4.61 17.93
C PRO A 290 -6.04 -3.70 17.59
N HIS A 291 -5.47 -3.82 16.38
CA HIS A 291 -4.40 -2.91 15.92
C HIS A 291 -4.88 -1.46 15.80
N PHE A 292 -6.08 -1.25 15.25
CA PHE A 292 -6.71 0.07 15.24
C PHE A 292 -6.87 0.64 16.64
N ALA A 293 -7.34 -0.18 17.60
CA ALA A 293 -7.52 0.23 18.98
C ALA A 293 -6.20 0.59 19.66
N ASP A 294 -5.11 -0.11 19.36
CA ASP A 294 -3.77 0.22 19.89
C ASP A 294 -3.31 1.59 19.39
N VAL A 295 -3.43 1.85 18.09
CA VAL A 295 -3.06 3.14 17.48
C VAL A 295 -3.95 4.26 18.02
N TYR A 296 -5.26 4.01 18.17
CA TYR A 296 -6.21 4.96 18.75
C TYR A 296 -5.83 5.37 20.17
N ARG A 297 -5.47 4.39 21.05
CA ARG A 297 -5.01 4.67 22.42
C ARG A 297 -3.74 5.51 22.46
N HIS A 298 -2.80 5.26 21.59
CA HIS A 298 -1.57 6.07 21.49
C HIS A 298 -1.87 7.52 21.09
N HIS A 299 -2.87 7.76 20.25
CA HIS A 299 -3.29 9.12 19.90
C HIS A 299 -4.06 9.83 21.03
N GLN A 300 -4.76 9.08 21.90
CA GLN A 300 -5.40 9.65 23.10
C GLN A 300 -4.38 10.10 24.15
N HIS A 301 -3.27 9.36 24.27
CA HIS A 301 -2.25 9.55 25.30
C HIS A 301 -0.87 9.63 24.63
N PRO A 302 -0.55 10.71 23.89
CA PRO A 302 0.76 10.84 23.30
C PRO A 302 1.81 10.76 24.42
N PRO A 303 2.91 10.03 24.21
CA PRO A 303 3.98 9.96 25.20
C PRO A 303 4.43 11.39 25.53
N HIS A 304 4.53 11.71 26.83
CA HIS A 304 5.03 13.00 27.28
C HIS A 304 6.41 13.22 26.62
N PRO A 305 6.64 14.39 25.99
CA PRO A 305 7.99 14.73 25.55
C PRO A 305 8.86 14.67 26.81
N GLY A 306 9.85 13.77 26.78
CA GLY A 306 10.83 13.69 27.87
C GLY A 306 11.47 15.05 28.10
N PRO A 307 11.99 15.34 29.30
CA PRO A 307 12.64 16.61 29.59
C PRO A 307 13.73 16.88 28.55
N PRO A 308 13.89 18.14 28.10
CA PRO A 308 14.93 18.48 27.15
C PRO A 308 16.27 17.99 27.69
N ALA A 309 17.02 17.26 26.86
CA ALA A 309 18.38 16.87 27.19
C ALA A 309 19.18 18.16 27.44
N GLY A 310 19.58 18.38 28.69
CA GLY A 310 20.39 19.51 29.14
C GLY A 310 21.83 19.45 28.59
#